data_a2b129c47ca68c54aeb6def2b3a8557b
#
_entry.id   a2b129c47ca68c54aeb6def2b3a8557b
#
_cell.length_a   1.000
_cell.length_b   1.000
_cell.length_c   1.000
_cell.angle_alpha   90.00
_cell.angle_beta   90.00
_cell.angle_gamma   90.00
#
_symmetry.space_group_name_H-M   'P 1'
#
loop_
_entity.id
_entity.type
_entity.pdbx_description
1 polymer ?
#
loop_
_entity_poly.entity_id
_entity_poly.type
_entity_poly.pdbx_seq_one_letter_code
_entity_poly.pdbx_strand_id
1 'polypeptide(L)'
;MKHMIQPFGIDMYTKVLTDTKSSKHMSFYEADKSGMPDNFTISFIPSYTTEWIICYNDDNDKAEFICAGSQNKLTELSLNVFDHYFGVRFDNTGCYFNKGCNSKTYPVNIADNVFRYEPATDSYEMQLIKDFHKSLTFKDRVALFKAFATDCKTFCPVSESIKKLNSLIYSGAGTVSELSAESGYSVRHISRLYNKVYGIGAKDFIKMYRFQNVLAEIIANPDRDNSFFIEGTGYSDQAHFQREFKTFTGTTPKQYIKLIKNF
;
A
#
# COMPACT_ATOMS: atom_id res chain seq x y z
N MET A 1 -11.61 8.04 -5.70
CA MET A 1 -10.14 7.83 -5.57
C MET A 1 -9.84 6.48 -6.16
N LYS A 2 -8.95 6.38 -7.15
CA LYS A 2 -8.49 5.06 -7.64
C LYS A 2 -7.65 4.44 -6.53
N HIS A 3 -7.91 3.18 -6.17
CA HIS A 3 -7.09 2.48 -5.20
C HIS A 3 -5.67 2.34 -5.74
N MET A 4 -4.68 2.48 -4.89
CA MET A 4 -3.29 2.24 -5.25
C MET A 4 -3.09 0.77 -5.58
N ILE A 5 -2.32 0.51 -6.62
CA ILE A 5 -2.12 -0.82 -7.17
C ILE A 5 -0.79 -1.36 -6.70
N GLN A 6 -0.79 -2.60 -6.25
CA GLN A 6 0.40 -3.39 -5.89
C GLN A 6 0.38 -4.72 -6.69
N PRO A 7 0.69 -4.66 -7.99
CA PRO A 7 0.43 -5.78 -8.90
C PRO A 7 1.41 -6.95 -8.78
N PHE A 8 2.42 -6.87 -7.94
CA PHE A 8 3.38 -7.96 -7.69
C PHE A 8 3.31 -8.45 -6.24
N GLY A 9 2.10 -8.39 -5.67
CA GLY A 9 1.80 -8.92 -4.36
C GLY A 9 1.47 -10.42 -4.38
N ILE A 10 0.74 -10.85 -3.39
CA ILE A 10 0.28 -12.25 -3.22
C ILE A 10 -0.59 -12.71 -4.41
N ASP A 11 -1.33 -11.80 -5.04
CA ASP A 11 -2.19 -12.03 -6.20
C ASP A 11 -1.46 -12.61 -7.43
N MET A 12 -0.14 -12.53 -7.47
CA MET A 12 0.66 -13.22 -8.51
C MET A 12 0.74 -14.74 -8.32
N TYR A 13 0.46 -15.24 -7.14
CA TYR A 13 0.69 -16.64 -6.79
C TYR A 13 -0.60 -17.41 -6.56
N THR A 14 -1.66 -16.74 -6.16
CA THR A 14 -2.93 -17.36 -5.82
C THR A 14 -4.11 -16.44 -6.09
N LYS A 15 -5.32 -17.04 -6.12
CA LYS A 15 -6.55 -16.27 -6.25
C LYS A 15 -6.79 -15.46 -4.97
N VAL A 16 -7.06 -14.18 -5.14
CA VAL A 16 -7.28 -13.22 -4.05
C VAL A 16 -8.74 -12.78 -4.01
N LEU A 17 -9.35 -12.87 -2.83
CA LEU A 17 -10.62 -12.22 -2.54
C LEU A 17 -10.35 -10.78 -2.12
N THR A 18 -11.10 -9.82 -2.64
CA THR A 18 -10.88 -8.39 -2.34
C THR A 18 -12.14 -7.67 -1.89
N ASP A 19 -12.00 -6.77 -0.93
CA ASP A 19 -13.01 -5.80 -0.55
C ASP A 19 -12.42 -4.37 -0.56
N THR A 20 -12.79 -3.62 -1.58
CA THR A 20 -12.38 -2.22 -1.77
C THR A 20 -13.50 -1.22 -1.46
N LYS A 21 -14.69 -1.71 -1.09
CA LYS A 21 -15.89 -0.89 -0.95
C LYS A 21 -16.34 -0.68 0.51
N SER A 22 -15.94 -1.56 1.40
CA SER A 22 -16.42 -1.53 2.79
C SER A 22 -15.85 -0.39 3.63
N SER A 23 -14.81 0.30 3.15
CA SER A 23 -14.21 1.45 3.81
C SER A 23 -13.67 2.47 2.80
N LYS A 24 -13.70 3.76 3.16
CA LYS A 24 -13.13 4.84 2.33
C LYS A 24 -11.60 4.89 2.32
N HIS A 25 -10.96 4.28 3.32
CA HIS A 25 -9.53 4.43 3.57
C HIS A 25 -8.80 3.10 3.74
N MET A 26 -9.49 2.00 3.59
CA MET A 26 -8.96 0.66 3.70
C MET A 26 -9.47 -0.20 2.56
N SER A 27 -8.59 -0.93 1.93
CA SER A 27 -8.93 -2.06 1.08
C SER A 27 -8.39 -3.34 1.72
N PHE A 28 -9.16 -4.41 1.59
CA PHE A 28 -8.86 -5.70 2.19
C PHE A 28 -8.68 -6.74 1.11
N TYR A 29 -7.83 -7.71 1.38
CA TYR A 29 -7.70 -8.90 0.55
C TYR A 29 -7.43 -10.13 1.41
N GLU A 30 -7.74 -11.29 0.88
CA GLU A 30 -7.50 -12.58 1.50
C GLU A 30 -7.05 -13.58 0.44
N ALA A 31 -6.09 -14.40 0.78
CA ALA A 31 -5.56 -15.47 -0.04
C ALA A 31 -5.22 -16.68 0.82
N ASP A 32 -5.17 -17.85 0.20
CA ASP A 32 -4.66 -19.08 0.78
C ASP A 32 -3.38 -19.53 0.06
N LYS A 33 -2.74 -20.58 0.58
CA LYS A 33 -1.51 -21.13 0.01
C LYS A 33 -1.68 -21.87 -1.31
N SER A 34 -2.90 -22.04 -1.83
CA SER A 34 -3.18 -22.79 -3.05
C SER A 34 -2.39 -22.24 -4.23
N GLY A 35 -1.49 -23.03 -4.78
CA GLY A 35 -0.65 -22.65 -5.92
C GLY A 35 0.61 -21.85 -5.58
N MET A 36 0.88 -21.59 -4.30
CA MET A 36 2.12 -20.90 -3.89
C MET A 36 3.31 -21.87 -3.87
N PRO A 37 4.51 -21.43 -4.29
CA PRO A 37 5.75 -22.18 -4.06
C PRO A 37 6.15 -22.12 -2.59
N ASP A 38 6.99 -23.06 -2.12
CA ASP A 38 7.44 -23.14 -0.70
C ASP A 38 8.08 -21.83 -0.18
N ASN A 39 8.74 -21.11 -1.05
CA ASN A 39 9.23 -19.75 -0.79
C ASN A 39 8.86 -18.86 -1.97
N PHE A 40 8.36 -17.69 -1.69
CA PHE A 40 8.01 -16.73 -2.73
C PHE A 40 8.40 -15.31 -2.32
N THR A 41 8.54 -14.46 -3.30
CA THR A 41 8.90 -13.06 -3.11
C THR A 41 7.77 -12.17 -3.61
N ILE A 42 7.30 -11.29 -2.75
CA ILE A 42 6.39 -10.22 -3.15
C ILE A 42 7.16 -8.93 -3.36
N SER A 43 6.72 -8.13 -4.30
CA SER A 43 7.34 -6.84 -4.61
C SER A 43 6.37 -5.72 -4.31
N PHE A 44 6.79 -4.81 -3.42
CA PHE A 44 6.08 -3.56 -3.18
C PHE A 44 6.60 -2.51 -4.14
N ILE A 45 5.75 -2.06 -5.04
CA ILE A 45 6.05 -0.89 -5.87
C ILE A 45 5.80 0.40 -5.10
N PRO A 46 6.43 1.52 -5.49
CA PRO A 46 6.25 2.80 -4.83
C PRO A 46 4.79 3.19 -4.67
N SER A 47 4.39 3.43 -3.43
CA SER A 47 3.05 3.83 -3.07
C SER A 47 3.05 4.67 -1.79
N TYR A 48 2.05 5.49 -1.59
CA TYR A 48 1.84 6.23 -0.33
C TYR A 48 0.91 5.48 0.64
N THR A 49 0.64 4.22 0.35
CA THR A 49 -0.18 3.37 1.21
C THR A 49 0.70 2.64 2.22
N THR A 50 0.13 2.32 3.35
CA THR A 50 0.70 1.35 4.28
C THR A 50 -0.06 0.05 4.10
N GLU A 51 0.66 -1.05 4.16
CA GLU A 51 0.07 -2.39 4.00
C GLU A 51 0.41 -3.26 5.21
N TRP A 52 -0.60 -3.94 5.72
CA TRP A 52 -0.45 -5.00 6.71
C TRP A 52 -0.80 -6.33 6.07
N ILE A 53 0.06 -7.31 6.27
CA ILE A 53 -0.20 -8.70 5.88
C ILE A 53 -0.14 -9.55 7.14
N ILE A 54 -1.24 -10.20 7.45
CA ILE A 54 -1.38 -11.15 8.55
C ILE A 54 -1.29 -12.53 7.95
N CYS A 55 -0.21 -13.25 8.26
CA CYS A 55 0.05 -14.61 7.81
C CYS A 55 -0.22 -15.56 8.98
N TYR A 56 -0.97 -16.63 8.78
CA TYR A 56 -1.29 -17.56 9.85
C TYR A 56 -1.59 -18.98 9.33
N ASN A 57 -1.37 -19.99 10.17
CA ASN A 57 -1.61 -21.39 9.88
C ASN A 57 -2.88 -21.90 10.59
N ASP A 58 -3.45 -22.98 10.09
CA ASP A 58 -4.66 -23.62 10.63
C ASP A 58 -4.48 -24.11 12.07
N ASP A 59 -3.27 -24.49 12.46
CA ASP A 59 -2.93 -25.02 13.79
C ASP A 59 -2.83 -23.95 14.88
N ASN A 60 -3.02 -22.68 14.57
CA ASN A 60 -2.89 -21.50 15.45
C ASN A 60 -1.50 -21.30 16.10
N ASP A 61 -0.50 -22.12 15.79
CA ASP A 61 0.80 -22.08 16.47
C ASP A 61 1.78 -21.12 15.80
N LYS A 62 1.54 -20.78 14.54
CA LYS A 62 2.40 -19.86 13.78
C LYS A 62 1.61 -18.74 13.14
N ALA A 63 2.03 -17.54 13.45
CA ALA A 63 1.52 -16.35 12.80
C ALA A 63 2.61 -15.30 12.65
N GLU A 64 2.56 -14.53 11.58
CA GLU A 64 3.45 -13.43 11.33
C GLU A 64 2.67 -12.20 10.89
N PHE A 65 2.99 -11.06 11.45
CA PHE A 65 2.50 -9.76 11.02
C PHE A 65 3.59 -9.04 10.26
N ILE A 66 3.26 -8.61 9.05
CA ILE A 66 4.14 -7.83 8.18
C ILE A 66 3.51 -6.46 7.98
N CYS A 67 4.25 -5.43 8.30
CA CYS A 67 3.81 -4.04 8.15
C CYS A 67 4.77 -3.33 7.20
N ALA A 68 4.33 -3.08 5.98
CA ALA A 68 5.06 -2.31 4.99
C ALA A 68 4.56 -0.87 4.99
N GLY A 69 5.42 0.09 5.27
CA GLY A 69 5.13 1.51 5.14
C GLY A 69 5.04 1.94 3.68
N SER A 70 4.74 3.22 3.46
CA SER A 70 4.82 3.81 2.13
C SER A 70 6.23 3.61 1.56
N GLN A 71 6.32 3.05 0.36
CA GLN A 71 7.60 2.75 -0.30
C GLN A 71 7.88 3.80 -1.38
N ASN A 72 9.09 4.34 -1.42
CA ASN A 72 9.52 5.28 -2.47
C ASN A 72 10.31 4.62 -3.60
N LYS A 73 10.65 3.35 -3.45
CA LYS A 73 11.35 2.49 -4.41
C LYS A 73 10.78 1.08 -4.38
N LEU A 74 11.08 0.31 -5.41
CA LEU A 74 10.77 -1.12 -5.43
C LEU A 74 11.42 -1.80 -4.22
N THR A 75 10.62 -2.51 -3.44
CA THR A 75 11.06 -3.26 -2.27
C THR A 75 10.59 -4.69 -2.40
N GLU A 76 11.52 -5.63 -2.30
CA GLU A 76 11.22 -7.06 -2.36
C GLU A 76 11.22 -7.68 -0.98
N LEU A 77 10.28 -8.56 -0.72
CA LEU A 77 10.13 -9.27 0.53
C LEU A 77 9.92 -10.77 0.27
N SER A 78 10.87 -11.58 0.73
CA SER A 78 10.70 -13.03 0.71
C SER A 78 9.82 -13.46 1.87
N LEU A 79 8.84 -14.30 1.59
CA LEU A 79 7.87 -14.83 2.54
C LEU A 79 7.97 -16.35 2.64
N ASN A 80 7.76 -16.86 3.86
CA ASN A 80 7.46 -18.26 4.07
C ASN A 80 6.00 -18.54 3.69
N VAL A 81 5.71 -19.78 3.33
CA VAL A 81 4.32 -20.18 3.04
C VAL A 81 3.57 -20.36 4.36
N PHE A 82 2.45 -19.68 4.47
CA PHE A 82 1.43 -19.86 5.49
C PHE A 82 0.15 -20.39 4.85
N ASP A 83 -0.75 -20.97 5.65
CA ASP A 83 -2.02 -21.48 5.13
C ASP A 83 -2.93 -20.35 4.65
N HIS A 84 -2.88 -19.20 5.34
CA HIS A 84 -3.73 -18.04 5.08
C HIS A 84 -2.97 -16.72 5.12
N TYR A 85 -3.42 -15.80 4.28
CA TYR A 85 -2.96 -14.42 4.21
C TYR A 85 -4.16 -13.48 4.25
N PHE A 86 -4.17 -12.56 5.20
CA PHE A 86 -5.17 -11.50 5.27
C PHE A 86 -4.47 -10.16 5.19
N GLY A 87 -4.70 -9.42 4.11
CA GLY A 87 -4.04 -8.15 3.84
C GLY A 87 -4.96 -6.97 4.03
N VAL A 88 -4.40 -5.89 4.56
CA VAL A 88 -5.09 -4.60 4.69
C VAL A 88 -4.19 -3.51 4.15
N ARG A 89 -4.69 -2.80 3.16
CA ARG A 89 -4.02 -1.61 2.61
C ARG A 89 -4.74 -0.37 3.07
N PHE A 90 -3.99 0.56 3.61
CA PHE A 90 -4.48 1.83 4.14
C PHE A 90 -4.17 2.95 3.16
N ASP A 91 -5.21 3.53 2.57
CA ASP A 91 -5.09 4.63 1.62
C ASP A 91 -5.01 5.98 2.35
N ASN A 92 -4.06 6.83 1.98
CA ASN A 92 -3.94 8.22 2.46
C ASN A 92 -3.80 8.41 3.97
N THR A 93 -3.33 7.41 4.66
CA THR A 93 -3.06 7.55 6.08
C THR A 93 -1.55 7.59 6.28
N GLY A 94 -1.05 8.62 6.95
CA GLY A 94 0.22 8.50 7.63
C GLY A 94 0.04 7.42 8.68
N CYS A 95 0.18 6.15 8.31
CA CYS A 95 0.04 5.05 9.22
C CYS A 95 1.23 5.02 10.14
N TYR A 96 0.96 5.22 11.39
CA TYR A 96 1.88 4.94 12.45
C TYR A 96 1.63 3.51 12.92
N PHE A 97 2.68 2.72 12.95
CA PHE A 97 2.64 1.42 13.58
C PHE A 97 2.60 1.61 15.10
N ASN A 98 1.54 1.16 15.73
CA ASN A 98 1.46 1.06 17.18
C ASN A 98 1.84 -0.37 17.57
N LYS A 99 3.03 -0.58 18.12
CA LYS A 99 3.53 -1.89 18.52
C LYS A 99 2.78 -2.37 19.77
N GLY A 100 1.67 -3.07 19.54
CA GLY A 100 0.83 -3.65 20.59
C GLY A 100 -0.24 -2.70 21.16
N CYS A 101 -1.44 -3.20 21.33
CA CYS A 101 -2.59 -2.44 21.83
C CYS A 101 -2.44 -1.92 23.27
N ASN A 102 -1.54 -2.49 24.07
CA ASN A 102 -1.35 -2.15 25.48
C ASN A 102 -0.13 -1.30 25.79
N SER A 103 0.69 -0.96 24.81
CA SER A 103 1.89 -0.19 25.08
C SER A 103 1.63 1.31 24.90
N LYS A 104 2.21 2.12 25.78
CA LYS A 104 2.40 3.56 25.59
C LYS A 104 3.39 3.80 24.45
N THR A 105 3.23 3.10 23.33
CA THR A 105 4.13 3.19 22.20
C THR A 105 3.77 4.40 21.38
N TYR A 106 4.77 5.21 21.14
CA TYR A 106 4.68 6.33 20.21
C TYR A 106 4.49 5.81 18.80
N PRO A 107 3.67 6.47 17.98
CA PRO A 107 3.54 6.12 16.58
C PRO A 107 4.91 6.20 15.90
N VAL A 108 5.34 5.10 15.30
CA VAL A 108 6.59 5.02 14.53
C VAL A 108 6.28 5.27 13.06
N ASN A 109 6.95 6.23 12.46
CA ASN A 109 6.89 6.39 11.01
C ASN A 109 7.58 5.19 10.36
N ILE A 110 6.84 4.41 9.58
CA ILE A 110 7.33 3.19 8.91
C ILE A 110 7.59 3.41 7.41
N ALA A 111 7.65 4.66 6.94
CA ALA A 111 7.98 4.95 5.55
C ALA A 111 9.31 4.30 5.15
N ASP A 112 9.36 3.71 3.94
CA ASP A 112 10.50 2.96 3.39
C ASP A 112 11.02 1.80 4.25
N ASN A 113 10.20 1.32 5.18
CA ASN A 113 10.54 0.18 6.02
C ASN A 113 9.47 -0.91 5.91
N VAL A 114 9.93 -2.14 6.12
CA VAL A 114 9.07 -3.31 6.31
C VAL A 114 9.44 -3.92 7.65
N PHE A 115 8.45 -4.04 8.52
CA PHE A 115 8.60 -4.68 9.82
C PHE A 115 7.91 -6.04 9.80
N ARG A 116 8.56 -7.02 10.40
CA ARG A 116 8.03 -8.37 10.60
C ARG A 116 8.12 -8.73 12.07
N TYR A 117 7.08 -9.33 12.61
CA TYR A 117 7.11 -9.85 13.97
C TYR A 117 6.10 -10.99 14.16
N GLU A 118 6.45 -11.90 15.04
CA GLU A 118 5.54 -12.93 15.54
C GLU A 118 4.80 -12.36 16.75
N PRO A 119 3.46 -12.40 16.78
CA PRO A 119 2.70 -11.89 17.91
C PRO A 119 2.86 -12.80 19.14
N ALA A 120 2.90 -12.22 20.33
CA ALA A 120 2.91 -13.01 21.56
C ALA A 120 1.59 -13.79 21.73
N THR A 121 1.64 -14.97 22.33
CA THR A 121 0.50 -15.90 22.45
C THR A 121 -0.71 -15.28 23.15
N ASP A 122 -0.51 -14.36 24.06
CA ASP A 122 -1.55 -13.65 24.84
C ASP A 122 -1.85 -12.25 24.29
N SER A 123 -1.34 -11.91 23.11
CA SER A 123 -1.55 -10.61 22.49
C SER A 123 -2.93 -10.44 21.85
N TYR A 124 -3.36 -9.21 21.64
CA TYR A 124 -4.58 -8.90 20.89
C TYR A 124 -4.50 -9.37 19.44
N GLU A 125 -3.31 -9.39 18.85
CA GLU A 125 -3.06 -9.90 17.51
C GLU A 125 -3.33 -11.42 17.42
N MET A 126 -2.89 -12.20 18.41
CA MET A 126 -3.21 -13.63 18.48
C MET A 126 -4.69 -13.87 18.76
N GLN A 127 -5.34 -13.00 19.53
CA GLN A 127 -6.79 -13.10 19.71
C GLN A 127 -7.53 -12.85 18.39
N LEU A 128 -7.08 -11.88 17.60
CA LEU A 128 -7.64 -11.62 16.26
C LEU A 128 -7.52 -12.85 15.35
N ILE A 129 -6.38 -13.55 15.35
CA ILE A 129 -6.17 -14.76 14.56
C ILE A 129 -7.13 -15.87 15.03
N LYS A 130 -7.27 -16.07 16.34
CA LYS A 130 -8.23 -17.04 16.89
C LYS A 130 -9.67 -16.73 16.47
N ASP A 131 -10.01 -15.46 16.34
CA ASP A 131 -11.33 -15.05 15.89
C ASP A 131 -11.49 -15.19 14.36
N PHE A 132 -10.40 -15.02 13.58
CA PHE A 132 -10.38 -15.33 12.15
C PHE A 132 -10.68 -16.80 11.89
N HIS A 133 -10.12 -17.73 12.66
CA HIS A 133 -10.40 -19.18 12.55
C HIS A 133 -11.87 -19.52 12.83
N LYS A 134 -12.54 -18.80 13.71
CA LYS A 134 -13.97 -18.98 14.00
C LYS A 134 -14.88 -18.38 12.94
N SER A 135 -14.33 -17.53 12.07
CA SER A 135 -15.10 -16.77 11.10
C SER A 135 -15.37 -17.61 9.85
N LEU A 136 -16.60 -17.60 9.38
CA LEU A 136 -17.01 -18.37 8.21
C LEU A 136 -16.70 -17.66 6.89
N THR A 137 -16.65 -16.34 6.89
CA THR A 137 -16.53 -15.57 5.64
C THR A 137 -15.41 -14.51 5.71
N PHE A 138 -14.89 -14.16 4.54
CA PHE A 138 -13.98 -13.01 4.40
C PHE A 138 -14.59 -11.71 4.97
N LYS A 139 -15.89 -11.49 4.77
CA LYS A 139 -16.59 -10.31 5.28
C LYS A 139 -16.58 -10.23 6.81
N ASP A 140 -16.69 -11.38 7.49
CA ASP A 140 -16.60 -11.43 8.95
C ASP A 140 -15.21 -11.08 9.43
N ARG A 141 -14.15 -11.59 8.77
CA ARG A 141 -12.75 -11.24 9.08
C ARG A 141 -12.47 -9.76 8.85
N VAL A 142 -13.02 -9.17 7.81
CA VAL A 142 -12.95 -7.71 7.57
C VAL A 142 -13.58 -6.94 8.74
N ALA A 143 -14.74 -7.37 9.24
CA ALA A 143 -15.41 -6.72 10.37
C ALA A 143 -14.59 -6.85 11.67
N LEU A 144 -14.02 -8.03 11.94
CA LEU A 144 -13.14 -8.27 13.08
C LEU A 144 -11.88 -7.41 13.03
N PHE A 145 -11.23 -7.32 11.86
CA PHE A 145 -10.06 -6.46 11.72
C PHE A 145 -10.42 -4.98 11.96
N LYS A 146 -11.55 -4.50 11.49
CA LYS A 146 -11.98 -3.11 11.73
C LYS A 146 -12.17 -2.81 13.22
N ALA A 147 -12.76 -3.74 13.96
CA ALA A 147 -12.89 -3.63 15.41
C ALA A 147 -11.52 -3.59 16.07
N PHE A 148 -10.65 -4.56 15.77
CA PHE A 148 -9.27 -4.62 16.24
C PHE A 148 -8.50 -3.32 15.96
N ALA A 149 -8.56 -2.81 14.74
CA ALA A 149 -7.87 -1.60 14.34
C ALA A 149 -8.36 -0.36 15.09
N THR A 150 -9.65 -0.32 15.44
CA THR A 150 -10.25 0.76 16.24
C THR A 150 -9.76 0.71 17.68
N ASP A 151 -9.78 -0.48 18.29
CA ASP A 151 -9.38 -0.69 19.68
C ASP A 151 -7.88 -0.44 19.88
N CYS A 152 -7.07 -0.88 18.94
CA CYS A 152 -5.62 -0.70 18.96
C CYS A 152 -5.14 0.70 18.53
N LYS A 153 -6.05 1.61 18.16
CA LYS A 153 -5.73 2.97 17.68
C LYS A 153 -4.63 2.97 16.62
N THR A 154 -4.67 1.99 15.72
CA THR A 154 -3.68 1.81 14.66
C THR A 154 -3.70 2.93 13.62
N PHE A 155 -4.72 3.79 13.66
CA PHE A 155 -4.88 4.90 12.72
C PHE A 155 -4.51 6.23 13.36
N CYS A 156 -3.62 6.96 12.70
CA CYS A 156 -3.49 8.39 12.89
C CYS A 156 -4.08 9.08 11.65
N PRO A 157 -5.23 9.74 11.77
CA PRO A 157 -5.79 10.48 10.65
C PRO A 157 -4.82 11.57 10.22
N VAL A 158 -4.61 11.70 8.91
CA VAL A 158 -3.81 12.80 8.37
C VAL A 158 -4.47 14.13 8.70
N SER A 159 -3.64 15.14 8.98
CA SER A 159 -4.11 16.50 9.30
C SER A 159 -4.90 17.12 8.15
N GLU A 160 -5.77 18.06 8.44
CA GLU A 160 -6.53 18.81 7.43
C GLU A 160 -5.60 19.51 6.41
N SER A 161 -4.42 19.97 6.84
CA SER A 161 -3.42 20.53 5.94
C SER A 161 -2.94 19.53 4.89
N ILE A 162 -2.68 18.28 5.27
CA ILE A 162 -2.31 17.21 4.34
C ILE A 162 -3.49 16.84 3.44
N LYS A 163 -4.70 16.75 3.98
CA LYS A 163 -5.90 16.48 3.16
C LYS A 163 -6.10 17.55 2.08
N LYS A 164 -5.93 18.83 2.44
CA LYS A 164 -5.98 19.96 1.50
C LYS A 164 -4.93 19.80 0.41
N LEU A 165 -3.66 19.57 0.78
CA LEU A 165 -2.57 19.40 -0.18
C LEU A 165 -2.78 18.20 -1.10
N ASN A 166 -3.19 17.06 -0.56
CA ASN A 166 -3.48 15.87 -1.36
C ASN A 166 -4.66 16.11 -2.33
N SER A 167 -5.70 16.85 -1.90
CA SER A 167 -6.81 17.17 -2.81
C SER A 167 -6.36 18.02 -3.99
N LEU A 168 -5.41 18.94 -3.82
CA LEU A 168 -4.83 19.74 -4.90
C LEU A 168 -4.04 18.84 -5.89
N ILE A 169 -3.23 17.90 -5.38
CA ILE A 169 -2.53 16.92 -6.24
C ILE A 169 -3.54 16.09 -7.03
N TYR A 170 -4.61 15.62 -6.38
CA TYR A 170 -5.65 14.81 -7.04
C TYR A 170 -6.45 15.61 -8.08
N SER A 171 -6.50 16.93 -7.92
CA SER A 171 -7.12 17.86 -8.88
C SER A 171 -6.19 18.30 -10.01
N GLY A 172 -4.90 17.88 -9.97
CA GLY A 172 -3.98 18.12 -11.08
C GLY A 172 -2.73 18.94 -10.76
N ALA A 173 -2.54 19.43 -9.52
CA ALA A 173 -1.30 20.11 -9.15
C ALA A 173 -0.09 19.16 -9.33
N GLY A 174 0.73 19.44 -10.33
CA GLY A 174 1.86 18.61 -10.77
C GLY A 174 3.21 19.01 -10.18
N THR A 175 3.28 20.13 -9.46
CA THR A 175 4.52 20.67 -8.88
C THR A 175 4.33 21.20 -7.48
N VAL A 176 5.42 21.24 -6.71
CA VAL A 176 5.39 21.82 -5.35
C VAL A 176 5.14 23.33 -5.39
N SER A 177 5.53 24.00 -6.48
CA SER A 177 5.26 25.43 -6.69
C SER A 177 3.77 25.71 -6.87
N GLU A 178 3.07 24.89 -7.64
CA GLU A 178 1.61 24.97 -7.78
C GLU A 178 0.91 24.70 -6.44
N LEU A 179 1.33 23.65 -5.71
CA LEU A 179 0.82 23.39 -4.36
C LEU A 179 1.00 24.58 -3.43
N SER A 180 2.16 25.26 -3.50
CA SER A 180 2.44 26.43 -2.70
C SER A 180 1.51 27.60 -3.05
N ALA A 181 1.34 27.86 -4.35
CA ALA A 181 0.48 28.93 -4.85
C ALA A 181 -1.00 28.71 -4.47
N GLU A 182 -1.52 27.48 -4.66
CA GLU A 182 -2.93 27.18 -4.44
C GLU A 182 -3.28 26.94 -2.96
N SER A 183 -2.35 26.39 -2.17
CA SER A 183 -2.61 26.16 -0.75
C SER A 183 -2.38 27.38 0.14
N GLY A 184 -1.53 28.31 -0.30
CA GLY A 184 -1.01 29.41 0.53
C GLY A 184 0.10 28.99 1.52
N TYR A 185 0.57 27.74 1.46
CA TYR A 185 1.67 27.26 2.28
C TYR A 185 3.02 27.46 1.58
N SER A 186 4.06 27.81 2.35
CA SER A 186 5.41 27.86 1.79
C SER A 186 5.91 26.46 1.38
N VAL A 187 6.76 26.40 0.36
CA VAL A 187 7.39 25.14 -0.11
C VAL A 187 8.07 24.39 1.05
N ARG A 188 8.74 25.13 1.96
CA ARG A 188 9.38 24.54 3.14
C ARG A 188 8.36 23.90 4.09
N HIS A 189 7.22 24.55 4.29
CA HIS A 189 6.15 24.00 5.13
C HIS A 189 5.54 22.75 4.52
N ILE A 190 5.26 22.77 3.21
CA ILE A 190 4.76 21.61 2.46
C ILE A 190 5.73 20.44 2.59
N SER A 191 7.02 20.65 2.31
CA SER A 191 8.04 19.59 2.41
C SER A 191 8.10 18.99 3.82
N ARG A 192 8.04 19.83 4.87
CA ARG A 192 8.02 19.36 6.26
C ARG A 192 6.78 18.51 6.58
N LEU A 193 5.61 18.88 6.07
CA LEU A 193 4.37 18.12 6.27
C LEU A 193 4.46 16.75 5.64
N TYR A 194 4.91 16.67 4.36
CA TYR A 194 5.04 15.39 3.66
C TYR A 194 6.09 14.48 4.30
N ASN A 195 7.27 15.01 4.61
CA ASN A 195 8.30 14.22 5.31
C ASN A 195 7.81 13.70 6.68
N LYS A 196 7.04 14.49 7.42
CA LYS A 196 6.50 14.06 8.70
C LYS A 196 5.48 12.94 8.56
N VAL A 197 4.62 12.98 7.53
CA VAL A 197 3.49 12.05 7.37
C VAL A 197 3.87 10.83 6.55
N TYR A 198 4.57 11.03 5.43
CA TYR A 198 4.87 9.98 4.46
C TYR A 198 6.35 9.57 4.42
N GLY A 199 7.22 10.25 5.17
CA GLY A 199 8.67 10.01 5.15
C GLY A 199 9.38 10.46 3.86
N ILE A 200 8.64 11.01 2.89
CA ILE A 200 9.15 11.45 1.59
C ILE A 200 8.81 12.92 1.34
N GLY A 201 9.55 13.57 0.43
CA GLY A 201 9.25 14.93 0.01
C GLY A 201 7.99 15.04 -0.84
N ALA A 202 7.34 16.22 -0.84
CA ALA A 202 6.14 16.47 -1.65
C ALA A 202 6.38 16.22 -3.16
N LYS A 203 7.58 16.51 -3.66
CA LYS A 203 7.97 16.22 -5.06
C LYS A 203 7.91 14.74 -5.38
N ASP A 204 8.41 13.89 -4.47
CA ASP A 204 8.43 12.44 -4.67
C ASP A 204 7.03 11.85 -4.52
N PHE A 205 6.22 12.41 -3.62
CA PHE A 205 4.81 12.05 -3.52
C PHE A 205 4.04 12.35 -4.82
N ILE A 206 4.24 13.53 -5.43
CA ILE A 206 3.62 13.90 -6.71
C ILE A 206 4.04 12.93 -7.83
N LYS A 207 5.34 12.61 -7.93
CA LYS A 207 5.85 11.63 -8.90
C LYS A 207 5.20 10.26 -8.71
N MET A 208 5.16 9.79 -7.48
CA MET A 208 4.55 8.50 -7.14
C MET A 208 3.05 8.48 -7.44
N TYR A 209 2.32 9.55 -7.12
CA TYR A 209 0.91 9.67 -7.47
C TYR A 209 0.70 9.63 -8.99
N ARG A 210 1.50 10.38 -9.77
CA ARG A 210 1.48 10.34 -11.22
C ARG A 210 1.73 8.93 -11.76
N PHE A 211 2.78 8.27 -11.27
CA PHE A 211 3.12 6.90 -11.66
C PHE A 211 1.97 5.93 -11.38
N GLN A 212 1.36 5.99 -10.22
CA GLN A 212 0.24 5.12 -9.84
C GLN A 212 -1.00 5.33 -10.73
N ASN A 213 -1.26 6.56 -11.17
CA ASN A 213 -2.35 6.81 -12.12
C ASN A 213 -2.06 6.16 -13.48
N VAL A 214 -0.83 6.29 -13.98
CA VAL A 214 -0.42 5.65 -15.24
C VAL A 214 -0.47 4.12 -15.12
N LEU A 215 -0.02 3.57 -14.00
CA LEU A 215 -0.08 2.14 -13.74
C LEU A 215 -1.52 1.62 -13.76
N ALA A 216 -2.45 2.37 -13.15
CA ALA A 216 -3.88 2.05 -13.19
C ALA A 216 -4.43 2.03 -14.62
N GLU A 217 -4.01 2.99 -15.46
CA GLU A 217 -4.41 3.02 -16.88
C GLU A 217 -3.82 1.86 -17.68
N ILE A 218 -2.55 1.48 -17.43
CA ILE A 218 -1.92 0.32 -18.07
C ILE A 218 -2.68 -0.96 -17.73
N ILE A 219 -3.05 -1.17 -16.47
CA ILE A 219 -3.79 -2.37 -16.05
C ILE A 219 -5.20 -2.39 -16.63
N ALA A 220 -5.85 -1.24 -16.70
CA ALA A 220 -7.19 -1.14 -17.27
C ALA A 220 -7.21 -1.29 -18.81
N ASN A 221 -6.12 -0.95 -19.49
CA ASN A 221 -6.04 -0.87 -20.94
C ASN A 221 -4.72 -1.48 -21.48
N PRO A 222 -4.41 -2.76 -21.19
CA PRO A 222 -3.09 -3.35 -21.49
C PRO A 222 -2.80 -3.49 -22.98
N ASP A 223 -3.79 -3.29 -23.86
CA ASP A 223 -3.64 -3.34 -25.31
C ASP A 223 -3.29 -2.00 -25.97
N ARG A 224 -3.28 -0.91 -25.18
CA ARG A 224 -2.88 0.42 -25.66
C ARG A 224 -1.37 0.55 -25.75
N ASP A 225 -0.90 1.41 -26.62
CA ASP A 225 0.51 1.72 -26.74
C ASP A 225 1.00 2.73 -25.66
N ASN A 226 2.31 2.88 -25.53
CA ASN A 226 2.90 3.74 -24.51
C ASN A 226 2.54 5.22 -24.68
N SER A 227 2.23 5.70 -25.87
CA SER A 227 1.87 7.10 -26.11
C SER A 227 0.56 7.45 -25.45
N PHE A 228 -0.41 6.53 -25.46
CA PHE A 228 -1.69 6.67 -24.77
C PHE A 228 -1.52 6.92 -23.26
N PHE A 229 -0.55 6.25 -22.61
CA PHE A 229 -0.35 6.35 -21.16
C PHE A 229 0.43 7.61 -20.75
N ILE A 230 1.05 8.30 -21.68
CA ILE A 230 1.87 9.49 -21.41
C ILE A 230 1.05 10.77 -21.54
N GLU A 231 0.09 10.78 -22.46
CA GLU A 231 -0.73 11.95 -22.77
C GLU A 231 -1.49 12.44 -21.52
N GLY A 232 -1.34 13.71 -21.20
CA GLY A 232 -2.03 14.34 -20.06
C GLY A 232 -1.52 13.93 -18.66
N THR A 233 -0.46 13.13 -18.57
CA THR A 233 0.03 12.60 -17.29
C THR A 233 1.16 13.40 -16.65
N GLY A 234 1.67 14.45 -17.34
CA GLY A 234 2.76 15.29 -16.84
C GLY A 234 4.16 14.71 -17.03
N TYR A 235 4.32 13.66 -17.85
CA TYR A 235 5.63 13.25 -18.36
C TYR A 235 6.02 14.14 -19.54
N SER A 236 7.30 14.56 -19.57
CA SER A 236 7.81 15.42 -20.65
C SER A 236 7.91 14.68 -21.99
N ASP A 237 8.25 13.39 -21.94
CA ASP A 237 8.47 12.56 -23.11
C ASP A 237 8.45 11.06 -22.72
N GLN A 238 8.48 10.20 -23.75
CA GLN A 238 8.47 8.75 -23.58
C GLN A 238 9.72 8.22 -22.86
N ALA A 239 10.87 8.83 -23.04
CA ALA A 239 12.09 8.38 -22.38
C ALA A 239 12.05 8.70 -20.87
N HIS A 240 11.49 9.84 -20.48
CA HIS A 240 11.24 10.20 -19.08
C HIS A 240 10.30 9.18 -18.43
N PHE A 241 9.17 8.89 -19.06
CA PHE A 241 8.21 7.88 -18.60
C PHE A 241 8.87 6.51 -18.42
N GLN A 242 9.58 6.01 -19.44
CA GLN A 242 10.22 4.70 -19.38
C GLN A 242 11.27 4.60 -18.27
N ARG A 243 12.09 5.64 -18.08
CA ARG A 243 13.08 5.67 -16.98
C ARG A 243 12.41 5.64 -15.60
N GLU A 244 11.42 6.51 -15.38
CA GLU A 244 10.71 6.57 -14.10
C GLU A 244 9.95 5.25 -13.84
N PHE A 245 9.27 4.71 -14.84
CA PHE A 245 8.57 3.43 -14.75
C PHE A 245 9.51 2.29 -14.36
N LYS A 246 10.66 2.18 -15.04
CA LYS A 246 11.67 1.16 -14.73
C LYS A 246 12.26 1.35 -13.32
N THR A 247 12.45 2.59 -12.87
CA THR A 247 12.90 2.87 -11.50
C THR A 247 11.92 2.35 -10.46
N PHE A 248 10.62 2.48 -10.72
CA PHE A 248 9.57 2.11 -9.78
C PHE A 248 9.16 0.65 -9.83
N THR A 249 9.28 -0.03 -10.98
CA THR A 249 8.82 -1.41 -11.16
C THR A 249 9.95 -2.42 -11.40
N GLY A 250 11.18 -1.96 -11.58
CA GLY A 250 12.31 -2.80 -12.00
C GLY A 250 12.27 -3.21 -13.49
N THR A 251 11.13 -3.00 -14.19
CA THR A 251 10.90 -3.45 -15.57
C THR A 251 10.50 -2.30 -16.49
N THR A 252 10.59 -2.50 -17.81
CA THR A 252 10.04 -1.53 -18.76
C THR A 252 8.52 -1.66 -18.85
N PRO A 253 7.78 -0.59 -19.27
CA PRO A 253 6.33 -0.67 -19.45
C PRO A 253 5.90 -1.85 -20.34
N LYS A 254 6.64 -2.10 -21.43
CA LYS A 254 6.36 -3.22 -22.35
C LYS A 254 6.52 -4.60 -21.68
N GLN A 255 7.57 -4.78 -20.88
CA GLN A 255 7.78 -6.00 -20.11
C GLN A 255 6.69 -6.20 -19.07
N TYR A 256 6.34 -5.11 -18.37
CA TYR A 256 5.28 -5.11 -17.37
C TYR A 256 3.92 -5.51 -17.98
N ILE A 257 3.53 -4.89 -19.11
CA ILE A 257 2.29 -5.23 -19.83
C ILE A 257 2.29 -6.72 -20.21
N LYS A 258 3.42 -7.27 -20.67
CA LYS A 258 3.53 -8.70 -20.99
C LYS A 258 3.33 -9.58 -19.74
N LEU A 259 3.84 -9.16 -18.59
CA LEU A 259 3.65 -9.88 -17.32
C LEU A 259 2.17 -9.92 -16.94
N ILE A 260 1.49 -8.77 -16.89
CA ILE A 260 0.08 -8.71 -16.45
C ILE A 260 -0.90 -9.40 -17.43
N LYS A 261 -0.54 -9.58 -18.69
CA LYS A 261 -1.37 -10.33 -19.66
C LYS A 261 -1.26 -11.85 -19.52
N ASN A 262 -0.25 -12.33 -18.83
CA ASN A 262 -0.03 -13.76 -18.61
C ASN A 262 -0.66 -14.25 -17.29
N PHE A 263 -1.27 -13.36 -16.52
CA PHE A 263 -2.05 -13.65 -15.32
C PHE A 263 -3.53 -13.36 -15.55
#